data_58c7ba133fc9503c30a850bd8d3b1be9
#
_entry.id   58c7ba133fc9503c30a850bd8d3b1be9
#
_cell.length_a   1.000
_cell.length_b   1.000
_cell.length_c   1.000
_cell.angle_alpha   90.00
_cell.angle_beta   90.00
_cell.angle_gamma   90.00
#
_symmetry.space_group_name_H-M   'P 1'
#
loop_
_entity.id
_entity.type
_entity.pdbx_description
1 polymer ?
#
loop_
_entity_poly.entity_id
_entity_poly.type
_entity_poly.pdbx_seq_one_letter_code
_entity_poly.pdbx_strand_id
1 'polypeptide(L)'
;MPEILDQARTQVLENGVGLDEAGVLAVLNLPDEHLPAALQLAHEVRMRWCGPEVEVEGIVSLKTGGCPEDCHFCSQSGLFTSPVRSVWLDIPALVEAAKQTAATGATEFCIVAAVRGPDARLMKQMREGVAAIRAEVDIQVAASLGMLTQEQVDELVEMGVHRYNHNLETCRSYFPNVVTTHSWEERWETLKMVRESGMEVCCGGILGLGETVEQRAEFAAQLAALDPHEVPLNFLNPRPGTPLADRQVVEGKDALRAIAAFRLAMPRTILRYAGGRELTLGDLGTRDGLLGGINAVIVGNYLTTLGRPATDDLKLLDDLKMPVKALSATL
;
A
#
# COMPACT_ATOMS: atom_id res chain seq x y z
N MET A 1 -10.08 1.44 -30.78
CA MET A 1 -9.71 1.45 -29.35
C MET A 1 -9.94 2.88 -28.88
N PRO A 2 -10.27 3.15 -27.61
CA PRO A 2 -10.36 4.53 -27.13
C PRO A 2 -9.03 5.26 -27.31
N GLU A 3 -9.06 6.52 -27.71
CA GLU A 3 -7.88 7.36 -28.00
C GLU A 3 -6.87 7.36 -26.83
N ILE A 4 -7.37 7.41 -25.60
CA ILE A 4 -6.49 7.38 -24.39
C ILE A 4 -5.68 6.09 -24.28
N LEU A 5 -6.21 4.93 -24.69
CA LEU A 5 -5.45 3.68 -24.66
C LEU A 5 -4.38 3.62 -25.76
N ASP A 6 -4.65 4.21 -26.93
CA ASP A 6 -3.66 4.35 -28.00
C ASP A 6 -2.54 5.32 -27.58
N GLN A 7 -2.89 6.45 -26.96
CA GLN A 7 -1.93 7.38 -26.35
C GLN A 7 -1.09 6.68 -25.28
N ALA A 8 -1.72 5.97 -24.34
CA ALA A 8 -1.02 5.29 -23.25
C ALA A 8 -0.09 4.19 -23.76
N ARG A 9 -0.43 3.50 -24.86
CA ARG A 9 0.46 2.52 -25.49
C ARG A 9 1.76 3.18 -25.93
N THR A 10 1.68 4.28 -26.65
CA THR A 10 2.89 4.99 -27.10
C THR A 10 3.64 5.66 -25.95
N GLN A 11 2.94 6.39 -25.09
CA GLN A 11 3.56 7.17 -24.02
C GLN A 11 4.13 6.27 -22.91
N VAL A 12 3.35 5.29 -22.44
CA VAL A 12 3.67 4.52 -21.24
C VAL A 12 4.38 3.22 -21.59
N LEU A 13 3.79 2.40 -22.48
CA LEU A 13 4.35 1.09 -22.80
C LEU A 13 5.67 1.21 -23.60
N GLU A 14 5.72 2.08 -24.60
CA GLU A 14 6.91 2.20 -25.47
C GLU A 14 7.96 3.10 -24.84
N ASN A 15 7.58 4.25 -24.28
CA ASN A 15 8.50 5.29 -23.81
C ASN A 15 8.71 5.32 -22.28
N GLY A 16 7.89 4.61 -21.50
CA GLY A 16 8.00 4.54 -20.03
C GLY A 16 7.65 5.85 -19.31
N VAL A 17 6.90 6.74 -19.97
CA VAL A 17 6.44 8.02 -19.39
C VAL A 17 5.01 7.82 -18.92
N GLY A 18 4.78 7.96 -17.60
CA GLY A 18 3.45 7.81 -16.99
C GLY A 18 2.42 8.81 -17.53
N LEU A 19 1.15 8.43 -17.47
CA LEU A 19 0.05 9.35 -17.77
C LEU A 19 0.00 10.46 -16.71
N ASP A 20 -0.33 11.67 -17.15
CA ASP A 20 -0.67 12.79 -16.28
C ASP A 20 -2.08 12.65 -15.68
N GLU A 21 -2.49 13.61 -14.84
CA GLU A 21 -3.80 13.62 -14.19
C GLU A 21 -4.95 13.52 -15.19
N ALA A 22 -4.87 14.23 -16.32
CA ALA A 22 -5.91 14.21 -17.36
C ALA A 22 -6.01 12.84 -18.05
N GLY A 23 -4.86 12.22 -18.34
CA GLY A 23 -4.80 10.88 -18.90
C GLY A 23 -5.33 9.82 -17.93
N VAL A 24 -4.96 9.93 -16.65
CA VAL A 24 -5.50 9.05 -15.58
C VAL A 24 -7.01 9.20 -15.48
N LEU A 25 -7.54 10.42 -15.46
CA LEU A 25 -8.97 10.70 -15.41
C LEU A 25 -9.71 10.07 -16.62
N ALA A 26 -9.13 10.17 -17.80
CA ALA A 26 -9.70 9.56 -18.99
C ALA A 26 -9.77 8.02 -18.89
N VAL A 27 -8.75 7.37 -18.31
CA VAL A 27 -8.77 5.92 -18.06
C VAL A 27 -9.81 5.56 -17.00
N LEU A 28 -9.91 6.32 -15.91
CA LEU A 28 -10.91 6.09 -14.85
C LEU A 28 -12.35 6.23 -15.35
N ASN A 29 -12.59 7.03 -16.38
CA ASN A 29 -13.91 7.23 -16.99
C ASN A 29 -14.20 6.31 -18.20
N LEU A 30 -13.34 5.32 -18.48
CA LEU A 30 -13.61 4.38 -19.56
C LEU A 30 -14.89 3.59 -19.32
N PRO A 31 -15.74 3.41 -20.33
CA PRO A 31 -16.87 2.48 -20.29
C PRO A 31 -16.42 1.05 -19.97
N ASP A 32 -17.32 0.27 -19.35
CA ASP A 32 -17.05 -1.12 -18.95
C ASP A 32 -16.54 -1.99 -20.09
N GLU A 33 -17.03 -1.78 -21.29
CA GLU A 33 -16.63 -2.52 -22.49
C GLU A 33 -15.14 -2.37 -22.84
N HIS A 34 -14.51 -1.28 -22.37
CA HIS A 34 -13.08 -1.00 -22.61
C HIS A 34 -12.19 -1.39 -21.43
N LEU A 35 -12.76 -1.79 -20.28
CA LEU A 35 -11.99 -2.22 -19.10
C LEU A 35 -11.04 -3.38 -19.41
N PRO A 36 -11.43 -4.44 -20.15
CA PRO A 36 -10.49 -5.52 -20.49
C PRO A 36 -9.27 -5.02 -21.29
N ALA A 37 -9.46 -4.06 -22.19
CA ALA A 37 -8.36 -3.49 -22.97
C ALA A 37 -7.43 -2.62 -22.10
N ALA A 38 -7.98 -1.88 -21.13
CA ALA A 38 -7.18 -1.11 -20.18
C ALA A 38 -6.35 -2.02 -19.27
N LEU A 39 -6.94 -3.09 -18.74
CA LEU A 39 -6.23 -4.09 -17.93
C LEU A 39 -5.13 -4.80 -18.71
N GLN A 40 -5.42 -5.18 -19.97
CA GLN A 40 -4.43 -5.79 -20.85
C GLN A 40 -3.23 -4.86 -21.09
N LEU A 41 -3.48 -3.59 -21.38
CA LEU A 41 -2.42 -2.60 -21.57
C LEU A 41 -1.60 -2.38 -20.28
N ALA A 42 -2.27 -2.27 -19.14
CA ALA A 42 -1.61 -2.15 -17.83
C ALA A 42 -0.74 -3.38 -17.52
N HIS A 43 -1.21 -4.59 -17.88
CA HIS A 43 -0.39 -5.80 -17.79
C HIS A 43 0.85 -5.74 -18.69
N GLU A 44 0.72 -5.34 -19.93
CA GLU A 44 1.84 -5.17 -20.87
C GLU A 44 2.87 -4.16 -20.33
N VAL A 45 2.40 -3.04 -19.75
CA VAL A 45 3.25 -2.03 -19.10
C VAL A 45 3.99 -2.64 -17.90
N ARG A 46 3.28 -3.36 -17.02
CA ARG A 46 3.90 -4.05 -15.90
C ARG A 46 4.97 -5.03 -16.38
N MET A 47 4.66 -5.89 -17.34
CA MET A 47 5.60 -6.88 -17.87
C MET A 47 6.84 -6.22 -18.52
N ARG A 48 6.64 -5.10 -19.19
CA ARG A 48 7.74 -4.36 -19.86
C ARG A 48 8.68 -3.69 -18.87
N TRP A 49 8.15 -3.09 -17.80
CA TRP A 49 8.91 -2.20 -16.91
C TRP A 49 9.20 -2.79 -15.54
N CYS A 50 8.41 -3.75 -15.06
CA CYS A 50 8.57 -4.38 -13.75
C CYS A 50 8.91 -5.89 -13.85
N GLY A 51 8.60 -6.53 -14.97
CA GLY A 51 8.83 -7.97 -15.14
C GLY A 51 7.69 -8.85 -14.58
N PRO A 52 7.88 -10.17 -14.58
CA PRO A 52 6.86 -11.15 -14.17
C PRO A 52 6.79 -11.36 -12.65
N GLU A 53 7.80 -10.92 -11.90
CA GLU A 53 7.93 -11.18 -10.48
C GLU A 53 6.87 -10.45 -9.66
N VAL A 54 6.52 -11.01 -8.51
CA VAL A 54 5.62 -10.44 -7.51
C VAL A 54 6.28 -10.45 -6.14
N GLU A 55 6.26 -9.30 -5.46
CA GLU A 55 6.72 -9.21 -4.08
C GLU A 55 5.61 -9.63 -3.11
N VAL A 56 6.00 -10.35 -2.06
CA VAL A 56 5.08 -10.81 -1.01
C VAL A 56 5.52 -10.26 0.33
N GLU A 57 4.64 -9.53 0.98
CA GLU A 57 4.85 -8.93 2.29
C GLU A 57 3.92 -9.54 3.34
N GLY A 58 4.47 -9.72 4.55
CA GLY A 58 3.65 -9.90 5.75
C GLY A 58 3.76 -8.70 6.67
N ILE A 59 2.70 -8.41 7.40
CA ILE A 59 2.63 -7.27 8.31
C ILE A 59 2.31 -7.71 9.74
N VAL A 60 2.87 -6.99 10.71
CA VAL A 60 2.57 -7.21 12.14
C VAL A 60 2.25 -5.89 12.83
N SER A 61 1.27 -5.92 13.73
CA SER A 61 1.00 -4.78 14.61
C SER A 61 1.81 -4.89 15.89
N LEU A 62 2.91 -4.15 15.98
CA LEU A 62 3.72 -4.04 17.20
C LEU A 62 2.95 -3.32 18.30
N LYS A 63 2.23 -2.24 17.94
CA LYS A 63 1.27 -1.57 18.81
C LYS A 63 -0.06 -1.43 18.08
N THR A 64 -1.11 -2.03 18.63
CA THR A 64 -2.47 -1.97 18.11
C THR A 64 -3.31 -1.02 18.96
N GLY A 65 -4.21 -0.27 18.31
CA GLY A 65 -5.24 0.55 18.96
C GLY A 65 -4.74 1.75 19.77
N GLY A 66 -5.67 2.59 20.20
CA GLY A 66 -5.38 3.78 21.00
C GLY A 66 -4.52 4.82 20.31
N CYS A 67 -4.59 4.91 18.96
CA CYS A 67 -3.95 5.98 18.20
C CYS A 67 -4.64 7.32 18.51
N PRO A 68 -3.88 8.42 18.71
CA PRO A 68 -4.49 9.72 19.01
C PRO A 68 -5.08 10.44 17.80
N GLU A 69 -4.97 9.85 16.61
CA GLU A 69 -5.42 10.43 15.34
C GLU A 69 -6.86 10.03 15.00
N ASP A 70 -7.57 10.91 14.28
CA ASP A 70 -8.97 10.75 13.91
C ASP A 70 -9.22 10.26 12.49
N CYS A 71 -8.29 9.55 11.88
CA CYS A 71 -8.49 9.00 10.54
C CYS A 71 -9.82 8.24 10.45
N HIS A 72 -10.79 8.75 9.71
CA HIS A 72 -12.21 8.33 9.73
C HIS A 72 -12.44 6.85 9.33
N PHE A 73 -11.50 6.25 8.62
CA PHE A 73 -11.54 4.83 8.22
C PHE A 73 -10.90 3.89 9.25
N CYS A 74 -10.13 4.45 10.22
CA CYS A 74 -9.20 3.66 11.01
C CYS A 74 -9.82 3.15 12.31
N SER A 75 -9.98 1.83 12.40
CA SER A 75 -10.46 1.17 13.62
C SER A 75 -9.48 1.21 14.79
N GLN A 76 -8.23 1.64 14.58
CA GLN A 76 -7.19 1.77 15.62
C GLN A 76 -7.19 3.14 16.31
N SER A 77 -8.00 4.09 15.83
CA SER A 77 -8.16 5.39 16.49
C SER A 77 -8.73 5.22 17.90
N GLY A 78 -8.11 5.87 18.87
CA GLY A 78 -8.62 5.95 20.26
C GLY A 78 -9.75 6.97 20.43
N LEU A 79 -10.08 7.72 19.37
CA LEU A 79 -11.13 8.75 19.38
C LEU A 79 -12.50 8.18 18.98
N PHE A 80 -12.56 6.95 18.47
CA PHE A 80 -13.78 6.29 18.02
C PHE A 80 -14.15 5.11 18.92
N THR A 81 -15.40 4.66 18.83
CA THR A 81 -15.94 3.53 19.60
C THR A 81 -15.63 2.16 18.98
N SER A 82 -14.49 2.05 18.28
CA SER A 82 -14.04 0.81 17.68
C SER A 82 -13.79 -0.27 18.75
N PRO A 83 -14.10 -1.56 18.47
CA PRO A 83 -13.84 -2.67 19.39
C PRO A 83 -12.36 -3.03 19.50
N VAL A 84 -11.48 -2.39 18.75
CA VAL A 84 -10.04 -2.68 18.75
C VAL A 84 -9.41 -2.25 20.08
N ARG A 85 -8.79 -3.21 20.77
CA ARG A 85 -8.12 -2.96 22.05
C ARG A 85 -6.67 -2.54 21.84
N SER A 86 -6.15 -1.73 22.78
CA SER A 86 -4.73 -1.38 22.79
C SER A 86 -3.90 -2.58 23.28
N VAL A 87 -2.98 -3.03 22.42
CA VAL A 87 -2.08 -4.17 22.68
C VAL A 87 -0.68 -3.82 22.20
N TRP A 88 0.32 -4.30 22.92
CA TRP A 88 1.74 -4.23 22.52
C TRP A 88 2.29 -5.64 22.40
N LEU A 89 3.01 -5.94 21.33
CA LEU A 89 3.81 -7.15 21.22
C LEU A 89 5.13 -6.97 21.96
N ASP A 90 5.61 -8.05 22.58
CA ASP A 90 7.00 -8.13 23.05
C ASP A 90 7.95 -8.58 21.93
N ILE A 91 9.24 -8.49 22.18
CA ILE A 91 10.27 -8.84 21.19
C ILE A 91 10.21 -10.33 20.78
N PRO A 92 10.06 -11.31 21.70
CA PRO A 92 9.90 -12.71 21.31
C PRO A 92 8.73 -12.96 20.35
N ALA A 93 7.56 -12.36 20.62
CA ALA A 93 6.40 -12.49 19.76
C ALA A 93 6.60 -11.81 18.39
N LEU A 94 7.34 -10.69 18.36
CA LEU A 94 7.70 -10.00 17.12
C LEU A 94 8.62 -10.87 16.24
N VAL A 95 9.64 -11.49 16.82
CA VAL A 95 10.55 -12.41 16.11
C VAL A 95 9.81 -13.64 15.61
N GLU A 96 8.91 -14.21 16.41
CA GLU A 96 8.10 -15.36 16.00
C GLU A 96 7.19 -14.98 14.82
N ALA A 97 6.56 -13.79 14.83
CA ALA A 97 5.77 -13.31 13.69
C ALA A 97 6.63 -13.17 12.42
N ALA A 98 7.86 -12.67 12.53
CA ALA A 98 8.79 -12.59 11.41
C ALA A 98 9.16 -13.97 10.85
N LYS A 99 9.40 -14.96 11.72
CA LYS A 99 9.66 -16.37 11.32
C LYS A 99 8.47 -16.97 10.57
N GLN A 100 7.27 -16.77 11.11
CA GLN A 100 6.03 -17.27 10.47
C GLN A 100 5.82 -16.60 9.10
N THR A 101 6.09 -15.31 8.98
CA THR A 101 6.02 -14.59 7.71
C THR A 101 7.05 -15.14 6.72
N ALA A 102 8.31 -15.25 7.10
CA ALA A 102 9.36 -15.81 6.24
C ALA A 102 9.05 -17.25 5.79
N ALA A 103 8.45 -18.06 6.67
CA ALA A 103 8.05 -19.43 6.36
C ALA A 103 6.96 -19.52 5.28
N THR A 104 6.20 -18.46 5.02
CA THR A 104 5.27 -18.37 3.88
C THR A 104 5.96 -18.14 2.55
N GLY A 105 7.25 -17.83 2.53
CA GLY A 105 7.96 -17.38 1.34
C GLY A 105 7.86 -15.87 1.10
N ALA A 106 7.30 -15.10 2.06
CA ALA A 106 7.30 -13.64 2.00
C ALA A 106 8.75 -13.11 2.04
N THR A 107 8.98 -12.05 1.27
CA THR A 107 10.30 -11.42 1.11
C THR A 107 10.48 -10.20 1.99
N GLU A 108 9.36 -9.65 2.51
CA GLU A 108 9.33 -8.47 3.36
C GLU A 108 8.43 -8.66 4.57
N PHE A 109 8.82 -8.07 5.68
CA PHE A 109 8.09 -8.05 6.95
C PHE A 109 7.98 -6.61 7.46
N CYS A 110 6.76 -6.06 7.49
CA CYS A 110 6.52 -4.70 7.93
C CYS A 110 6.03 -4.64 9.38
N ILE A 111 6.74 -3.85 10.19
CA ILE A 111 6.39 -3.58 11.60
C ILE A 111 5.57 -2.31 11.67
N VAL A 112 4.33 -2.42 12.12
CA VAL A 112 3.36 -1.32 12.17
C VAL A 112 3.01 -0.95 13.59
N ALA A 113 2.93 0.35 13.90
CA ALA A 113 2.44 0.85 15.18
C ALA A 113 1.33 1.89 15.01
N ALA A 114 0.25 1.75 15.77
CA ALA A 114 -0.87 2.69 15.79
C ALA A 114 -0.53 3.92 16.66
N VAL A 115 0.20 4.86 16.09
CA VAL A 115 0.67 6.09 16.73
C VAL A 115 0.64 7.27 15.75
N ARG A 116 0.67 8.50 16.27
CA ARG A 116 0.91 9.70 15.44
C ARG A 116 2.35 9.74 14.93
N GLY A 117 3.30 9.42 15.80
CA GLY A 117 4.72 9.29 15.55
C GLY A 117 5.36 8.53 16.72
N PRO A 118 6.54 7.92 16.53
CA PRO A 118 7.15 7.10 17.56
C PRO A 118 7.74 7.96 18.68
N ASP A 119 7.51 7.55 19.92
CA ASP A 119 8.22 8.06 21.09
C ASP A 119 9.53 7.29 21.34
N ALA A 120 10.32 7.74 22.32
CA ALA A 120 11.59 7.11 22.66
C ALA A 120 11.45 5.62 23.07
N ARG A 121 10.31 5.26 23.69
CA ARG A 121 10.02 3.86 24.04
C ARG A 121 9.82 3.00 22.81
N LEU A 122 9.03 3.48 21.85
CA LEU A 122 8.77 2.75 20.63
C LEU A 122 10.04 2.65 19.76
N MET A 123 10.83 3.72 19.66
CA MET A 123 12.11 3.69 18.93
C MET A 123 13.09 2.70 19.56
N LYS A 124 13.18 2.62 20.89
CA LYS A 124 13.98 1.60 21.59
C LYS A 124 13.49 0.19 21.25
N GLN A 125 12.17 -0.05 21.31
CA GLN A 125 11.58 -1.35 20.99
C GLN A 125 11.81 -1.73 19.52
N MET A 126 11.73 -0.78 18.60
CA MET A 126 12.07 -0.98 17.19
C MET A 126 13.53 -1.41 17.02
N ARG A 127 14.47 -0.72 17.67
CA ARG A 127 15.90 -1.05 17.62
C ARG A 127 16.18 -2.47 18.13
N GLU A 128 15.62 -2.84 19.27
CA GLU A 128 15.75 -4.19 19.83
C GLU A 128 15.08 -5.25 18.95
N GLY A 129 13.88 -4.96 18.42
CA GLY A 129 13.11 -5.86 17.56
C GLY A 129 13.77 -6.12 16.21
N VAL A 130 14.20 -5.06 15.53
CA VAL A 130 14.89 -5.19 14.23
C VAL A 130 16.20 -5.96 14.39
N ALA A 131 16.98 -5.67 15.43
CA ALA A 131 18.23 -6.39 15.72
C ALA A 131 17.97 -7.89 15.98
N ALA A 132 16.94 -8.22 16.76
CA ALA A 132 16.57 -9.61 17.04
C ALA A 132 16.06 -10.34 15.79
N ILE A 133 15.22 -9.70 14.97
CA ILE A 133 14.76 -10.29 13.71
C ILE A 133 15.95 -10.59 12.80
N ARG A 134 16.83 -9.61 12.55
CA ARG A 134 17.98 -9.78 11.66
C ARG A 134 18.99 -10.83 12.13
N ALA A 135 19.03 -11.13 13.43
CA ALA A 135 19.87 -12.19 13.96
C ALA A 135 19.35 -13.60 13.66
N GLU A 136 18.04 -13.76 13.46
CA GLU A 136 17.38 -15.06 13.39
C GLU A 136 16.63 -15.35 12.07
N VAL A 137 16.28 -14.31 11.32
CA VAL A 137 15.41 -14.42 10.13
C VAL A 137 16.02 -13.66 8.95
N ASP A 138 16.14 -14.34 7.82
CA ASP A 138 16.53 -13.70 6.56
C ASP A 138 15.29 -13.17 5.85
N ILE A 139 14.92 -11.93 6.17
CA ILE A 139 13.77 -11.20 5.60
C ILE A 139 14.06 -9.70 5.64
N GLN A 140 13.62 -8.98 4.62
CA GLN A 140 13.70 -7.52 4.63
C GLN A 140 12.73 -6.94 5.65
N VAL A 141 13.15 -5.88 6.37
CA VAL A 141 12.33 -5.25 7.39
C VAL A 141 11.88 -3.87 6.92
N ALA A 142 10.58 -3.67 6.83
CA ALA A 142 9.95 -2.38 6.64
C ALA A 142 9.30 -1.87 7.95
N ALA A 143 8.98 -0.59 8.02
CA ALA A 143 8.34 0.03 9.19
C ALA A 143 7.24 1.01 8.80
N SER A 144 6.20 1.10 9.65
CA SER A 144 5.12 2.09 9.56
C SER A 144 4.78 2.60 10.95
N LEU A 145 5.37 3.74 11.34
CA LEU A 145 5.34 4.27 12.71
C LEU A 145 4.73 5.69 12.78
N GLY A 146 3.96 6.09 11.77
CA GLY A 146 3.40 7.43 11.69
C GLY A 146 4.39 8.47 11.16
N MET A 147 4.24 9.72 11.59
CA MET A 147 5.10 10.84 11.16
C MET A 147 6.43 10.81 11.92
N LEU A 148 7.52 11.11 11.22
CA LEU A 148 8.88 11.03 11.74
C LEU A 148 9.52 12.41 11.85
N THR A 149 10.46 12.55 12.78
CA THR A 149 11.49 13.59 12.75
C THR A 149 12.70 13.10 11.95
N GLN A 150 13.59 14.00 11.53
CA GLN A 150 14.82 13.62 10.83
C GLN A 150 15.68 12.66 11.67
N GLU A 151 15.81 12.89 12.98
CA GLU A 151 16.55 12.01 13.88
C GLU A 151 15.99 10.59 13.88
N GLN A 152 14.67 10.45 13.86
CA GLN A 152 14.01 9.14 13.82
C GLN A 152 14.22 8.44 12.47
N VAL A 153 14.21 9.18 11.36
CA VAL A 153 14.56 8.64 10.04
C VAL A 153 15.99 8.10 10.03
N ASP A 154 16.94 8.89 10.54
CA ASP A 154 18.36 8.50 10.62
C ASP A 154 18.54 7.24 11.50
N GLU A 155 17.84 7.17 12.65
CA GLU A 155 17.84 5.98 13.50
C GLU A 155 17.28 4.73 12.78
N LEU A 156 16.21 4.85 12.01
CA LEU A 156 15.64 3.72 11.25
C LEU A 156 16.61 3.22 10.17
N VAL A 157 17.31 4.12 9.49
CA VAL A 157 18.39 3.76 8.55
C VAL A 157 19.50 3.00 9.27
N GLU A 158 19.97 3.49 10.43
CA GLU A 158 20.99 2.81 11.24
C GLU A 158 20.56 1.42 11.71
N MET A 159 19.28 1.23 12.03
CA MET A 159 18.71 -0.09 12.39
C MET A 159 18.71 -1.06 11.19
N GLY A 160 18.82 -0.55 9.96
CA GLY A 160 18.73 -1.33 8.72
C GLY A 160 17.30 -1.61 8.27
N VAL A 161 16.36 -0.72 8.62
CA VAL A 161 15.03 -0.67 7.99
C VAL A 161 15.24 -0.21 6.55
N HIS A 162 14.78 -1.02 5.58
CA HIS A 162 15.05 -0.72 4.16
C HIS A 162 13.94 0.11 3.52
N ARG A 163 12.68 -0.03 3.99
CA ARG A 163 11.50 0.65 3.44
C ARG A 163 10.64 1.25 4.55
N TYR A 164 10.12 2.45 4.33
CA TYR A 164 9.19 3.09 5.25
C TYR A 164 7.82 3.29 4.60
N ASN A 165 6.79 2.75 5.27
CA ASN A 165 5.41 2.79 4.80
C ASN A 165 4.68 3.95 5.48
N HIS A 166 4.30 4.96 4.70
CA HIS A 166 3.53 6.11 5.18
C HIS A 166 2.58 6.60 4.10
N ASN A 167 1.32 6.23 4.21
CA ASN A 167 0.32 6.57 3.20
C ASN A 167 -0.08 8.05 3.24
N LEU A 168 -0.36 8.63 2.08
CA LEU A 168 -1.11 9.89 1.96
C LEU A 168 -2.61 9.68 2.17
N GLU A 169 -3.09 8.45 2.08
CA GLU A 169 -4.46 7.95 2.25
C GLU A 169 -5.42 8.39 1.15
N THR A 170 -5.39 9.64 0.72
CA THR A 170 -6.18 10.20 -0.37
C THR A 170 -5.50 11.44 -0.95
N CYS A 171 -6.09 12.06 -1.98
CA CYS A 171 -5.57 13.30 -2.54
C CYS A 171 -5.63 14.47 -1.55
N ARG A 172 -4.79 15.47 -1.78
CA ARG A 172 -4.68 16.67 -0.93
C ARG A 172 -6.00 17.42 -0.80
N SER A 173 -6.75 17.55 -1.89
CA SER A 173 -8.03 18.29 -1.89
C SER A 173 -9.12 17.60 -1.06
N TYR A 174 -9.09 16.27 -0.93
CA TYR A 174 -10.08 15.51 -0.17
C TYR A 174 -9.65 15.18 1.26
N PHE A 175 -8.36 15.22 1.55
CA PHE A 175 -7.78 14.81 2.84
C PHE A 175 -8.46 15.42 4.08
N PRO A 176 -8.84 16.74 4.11
CA PRO A 176 -9.51 17.33 5.27
C PRO A 176 -10.88 16.72 5.60
N ASN A 177 -11.51 15.97 4.66
CA ASN A 177 -12.76 15.26 4.90
C ASN A 177 -12.55 13.90 5.60
N VAL A 178 -11.30 13.45 5.70
CA VAL A 178 -10.95 12.12 6.20
C VAL A 178 -10.14 12.20 7.49
N VAL A 179 -9.33 13.23 7.66
CA VAL A 179 -8.46 13.44 8.82
C VAL A 179 -8.46 14.91 9.20
N THR A 180 -8.59 15.21 10.50
CA THR A 180 -8.55 16.60 11.03
C THR A 180 -7.45 16.83 12.05
N THR A 181 -6.87 15.77 12.62
CA THR A 181 -5.84 15.86 13.67
C THR A 181 -4.43 16.14 13.14
N HIS A 182 -4.21 15.96 11.84
CA HIS A 182 -2.98 16.34 11.14
C HIS A 182 -3.29 16.65 9.67
N SER A 183 -2.34 17.28 8.99
CA SER A 183 -2.48 17.70 7.59
C SER A 183 -1.89 16.69 6.60
N TRP A 184 -2.26 16.81 5.34
CA TRP A 184 -1.67 16.08 4.23
C TRP A 184 -0.18 16.45 4.07
N GLU A 185 0.17 17.71 4.33
CA GLU A 185 1.53 18.24 4.26
C GLU A 185 2.45 17.60 5.30
N GLU A 186 1.97 17.34 6.52
CA GLU A 186 2.77 16.66 7.55
C GLU A 186 3.16 15.24 7.10
N ARG A 187 2.27 14.53 6.40
CA ARG A 187 2.58 13.23 5.80
C ARG A 187 3.59 13.36 4.67
N TRP A 188 3.38 14.34 3.80
CA TRP A 188 4.27 14.60 2.67
C TRP A 188 5.70 14.92 3.12
N GLU A 189 5.88 15.75 4.15
CA GLU A 189 7.21 16.07 4.69
C GLU A 189 7.90 14.83 5.28
N THR A 190 7.18 13.93 5.95
CA THR A 190 7.74 12.65 6.40
C THR A 190 8.26 11.83 5.22
N LEU A 191 7.50 11.73 4.13
CA LEU A 191 7.89 10.98 2.92
C LEU A 191 9.12 11.58 2.23
N LYS A 192 9.24 12.91 2.22
CA LYS A 192 10.44 13.60 1.69
C LYS A 192 11.68 13.25 2.50
N MET A 193 11.61 13.36 3.84
CA MET A 193 12.75 13.00 4.71
C MET A 193 13.17 11.54 4.50
N VAL A 194 12.21 10.62 4.40
CA VAL A 194 12.48 9.19 4.12
C VAL A 194 13.20 9.04 2.78
N ARG A 195 12.71 9.70 1.72
CA ARG A 195 13.32 9.63 0.40
C ARG A 195 14.75 10.17 0.39
N GLU A 196 14.98 11.32 1.06
CA GLU A 196 16.28 11.97 1.16
C GLU A 196 17.29 11.14 1.96
N SER A 197 16.84 10.28 2.87
CA SER A 197 17.69 9.36 3.63
C SER A 197 18.22 8.17 2.82
N GLY A 198 17.67 7.93 1.63
CA GLY A 198 17.97 6.75 0.80
C GLY A 198 17.21 5.49 1.19
N MET A 199 16.30 5.57 2.17
CA MET A 199 15.34 4.50 2.50
C MET A 199 14.27 4.43 1.41
N GLU A 200 13.79 3.24 1.07
CA GLU A 200 12.70 3.09 0.12
C GLU A 200 11.39 3.69 0.66
N VAL A 201 10.66 4.38 -0.20
CA VAL A 201 9.37 4.99 0.13
C VAL A 201 8.24 4.07 -0.33
N CYS A 202 7.40 3.64 0.61
CA CYS A 202 6.11 3.03 0.33
C CYS A 202 5.00 4.02 0.71
N CYS A 203 4.24 4.47 -0.27
CA CYS A 203 3.19 5.46 -0.08
C CYS A 203 2.02 5.24 -1.01
N GLY A 204 0.86 5.01 -0.45
CA GLY A 204 -0.40 4.86 -1.17
C GLY A 204 -1.57 5.41 -0.38
N GLY A 205 -2.70 4.75 -0.49
CA GLY A 205 -3.91 5.17 0.22
C GLY A 205 -5.08 4.23 0.01
N ILE A 206 -6.29 4.75 0.25
CA ILE A 206 -7.52 3.98 0.29
C ILE A 206 -8.50 4.57 -0.74
N LEU A 207 -8.99 3.75 -1.65
CA LEU A 207 -10.06 4.12 -2.57
C LEU A 207 -11.43 3.82 -1.94
N GLY A 208 -12.38 4.72 -2.13
CA GLY A 208 -13.74 4.59 -1.61
C GLY A 208 -14.00 5.33 -0.29
N LEU A 209 -13.12 6.24 0.11
CA LEU A 209 -13.34 7.10 1.29
C LEU A 209 -14.45 8.13 1.07
N GLY A 210 -14.83 8.39 -0.19
CA GLY A 210 -15.83 9.35 -0.62
C GLY A 210 -15.33 10.38 -1.61
N GLU A 211 -14.12 10.21 -2.04
CA GLU A 211 -13.48 10.97 -3.10
C GLU A 211 -14.22 10.78 -4.44
N THR A 212 -14.17 11.81 -5.29
CA THR A 212 -14.66 11.73 -6.67
C THR A 212 -13.66 11.04 -7.58
N VAL A 213 -14.07 10.78 -8.84
CA VAL A 213 -13.18 10.20 -9.86
C VAL A 213 -12.04 11.17 -10.18
N GLU A 214 -12.31 12.49 -10.24
CA GLU A 214 -11.32 13.55 -10.42
C GLU A 214 -10.31 13.54 -9.28
N GLN A 215 -10.78 13.37 -8.04
CA GLN A 215 -9.91 13.28 -6.86
C GLN A 215 -9.06 12.00 -6.84
N ARG A 216 -9.53 10.90 -7.44
CA ARG A 216 -8.68 9.71 -7.66
C ARG A 216 -7.57 9.99 -8.68
N ALA A 217 -7.88 10.76 -9.73
CA ALA A 217 -6.88 11.17 -10.71
C ALA A 217 -5.85 12.13 -10.09
N GLU A 218 -6.28 13.12 -9.30
CA GLU A 218 -5.40 13.98 -8.49
C GLU A 218 -4.48 13.14 -7.59
N PHE A 219 -5.03 12.13 -6.91
CA PHE A 219 -4.26 11.26 -6.03
C PHE A 219 -3.18 10.48 -6.78
N ALA A 220 -3.51 9.89 -7.93
CA ALA A 220 -2.54 9.19 -8.76
C ALA A 220 -1.42 10.12 -9.26
N ALA A 221 -1.76 11.36 -9.64
CA ALA A 221 -0.79 12.36 -10.07
C ALA A 221 0.14 12.79 -8.91
N GLN A 222 -0.40 12.96 -7.70
CA GLN A 222 0.39 13.28 -6.51
C GLN A 222 1.34 12.14 -6.14
N LEU A 223 0.90 10.88 -6.23
CA LEU A 223 1.77 9.73 -6.03
C LEU A 223 2.86 9.65 -7.10
N ALA A 224 2.51 9.86 -8.37
CA ALA A 224 3.50 9.90 -9.44
C ALA A 224 4.55 11.02 -9.25
N ALA A 225 4.14 12.18 -8.73
CA ALA A 225 5.04 13.30 -8.40
C ALA A 225 5.96 12.98 -7.20
N LEU A 226 5.49 12.19 -6.23
CA LEU A 226 6.31 11.68 -5.13
C LEU A 226 7.33 10.67 -5.64
N ASP A 227 7.02 9.93 -6.70
CA ASP A 227 7.82 8.87 -7.30
C ASP A 227 8.24 7.83 -6.24
N PRO A 228 7.29 7.18 -5.55
CA PRO A 228 7.59 6.20 -4.53
C PRO A 228 8.06 4.88 -5.15
N HIS A 229 8.85 4.11 -4.40
CA HIS A 229 9.25 2.76 -4.81
C HIS A 229 8.04 1.84 -4.87
N GLU A 230 7.08 2.08 -3.98
CA GLU A 230 5.89 1.25 -3.86
C GLU A 230 4.64 2.05 -3.54
N VAL A 231 3.51 1.62 -4.13
CA VAL A 231 2.17 2.16 -3.89
C VAL A 231 1.23 1.04 -3.46
N PRO A 232 0.88 0.94 -2.17
CA PRO A 232 -0.20 0.07 -1.73
C PRO A 232 -1.56 0.66 -2.11
N LEU A 233 -2.35 -0.11 -2.83
CA LEU A 233 -3.74 0.19 -3.14
C LEU A 233 -4.64 -0.56 -2.16
N ASN A 234 -5.21 0.19 -1.21
CA ASN A 234 -6.25 -0.30 -0.34
C ASN A 234 -7.63 0.07 -0.89
N PHE A 235 -8.61 -0.73 -0.56
CA PHE A 235 -10.02 -0.42 -0.79
C PHE A 235 -10.71 -0.32 0.57
N LEU A 236 -11.60 0.66 0.74
CA LEU A 236 -12.25 0.87 2.02
C LEU A 236 -12.95 -0.41 2.50
N ASN A 237 -12.58 -0.84 3.70
CA ASN A 237 -13.29 -1.86 4.46
C ASN A 237 -14.02 -1.15 5.61
N PRO A 238 -15.33 -0.86 5.48
CA PRO A 238 -16.09 -0.15 6.51
C PRO A 238 -16.03 -0.91 7.83
N ARG A 239 -15.59 -0.24 8.91
CA ARG A 239 -15.43 -0.87 10.23
C ARG A 239 -16.41 -0.32 11.23
N PRO A 240 -17.10 -1.17 12.00
CA PRO A 240 -17.98 -0.73 13.06
C PRO A 240 -17.29 0.22 14.04
N GLY A 241 -18.01 1.28 14.42
CA GLY A 241 -17.52 2.28 15.35
C GLY A 241 -16.61 3.35 14.76
N THR A 242 -16.35 3.32 13.44
CA THR A 242 -15.65 4.40 12.72
C THR A 242 -16.64 5.32 12.01
N PRO A 243 -16.28 6.57 11.69
CA PRO A 243 -17.14 7.48 10.91
C PRO A 243 -17.57 6.95 9.54
N LEU A 244 -16.80 6.06 8.93
CA LEU A 244 -17.09 5.47 7.62
C LEU A 244 -17.72 4.06 7.71
N ALA A 245 -18.27 3.67 8.87
CA ALA A 245 -18.83 2.33 9.11
C ALA A 245 -19.94 1.93 8.13
N ASP A 246 -20.75 2.91 7.68
CA ASP A 246 -21.90 2.68 6.79
C ASP A 246 -21.60 3.03 5.32
N ARG A 247 -20.32 3.29 4.98
CA ARG A 247 -19.93 3.62 3.63
C ARG A 247 -20.03 2.41 2.72
N GLN A 248 -20.53 2.61 1.51
CA GLN A 248 -20.52 1.56 0.49
C GLN A 248 -19.10 1.32 -0.03
N VAL A 249 -18.76 0.06 -0.25
CA VAL A 249 -17.49 -0.32 -0.87
C VAL A 249 -17.46 0.07 -2.34
N VAL A 250 -16.26 0.29 -2.86
CA VAL A 250 -16.04 0.56 -4.30
C VAL A 250 -16.48 -0.65 -5.11
N GLU A 251 -17.14 -0.43 -6.25
CA GLU A 251 -17.47 -1.51 -7.17
C GLU A 251 -16.20 -2.13 -7.78
N GLY A 252 -16.22 -3.46 -7.97
CA GLY A 252 -15.06 -4.21 -8.47
C GLY A 252 -14.51 -3.69 -9.79
N LYS A 253 -15.39 -3.28 -10.72
CA LYS A 253 -14.96 -2.70 -12.00
C LYS A 253 -14.25 -1.36 -11.83
N ASP A 254 -14.72 -0.51 -10.93
CA ASP A 254 -14.09 0.78 -10.64
C ASP A 254 -12.73 0.59 -9.97
N ALA A 255 -12.62 -0.40 -9.09
CA ALA A 255 -11.36 -0.79 -8.50
C ALA A 255 -10.35 -1.29 -9.55
N LEU A 256 -10.80 -2.12 -10.50
CA LEU A 256 -9.96 -2.60 -11.60
C LEU A 256 -9.54 -1.46 -12.55
N ARG A 257 -10.45 -0.50 -12.86
CA ARG A 257 -10.07 0.71 -13.63
C ARG A 257 -9.01 1.51 -12.91
N ALA A 258 -9.15 1.67 -11.59
CA ALA A 258 -8.16 2.38 -10.79
C ALA A 258 -6.79 1.68 -10.81
N ILE A 259 -6.75 0.35 -10.69
CA ILE A 259 -5.51 -0.43 -10.80
C ILE A 259 -4.84 -0.16 -12.17
N ALA A 260 -5.59 -0.25 -13.27
CA ALA A 260 -5.05 0.01 -14.61
C ALA A 260 -4.55 1.47 -14.72
N ALA A 261 -5.33 2.45 -14.25
CA ALA A 261 -4.99 3.86 -14.32
C ALA A 261 -3.71 4.18 -13.51
N PHE A 262 -3.59 3.64 -12.29
CA PHE A 262 -2.40 3.81 -11.45
C PHE A 262 -1.15 3.16 -12.06
N ARG A 263 -1.28 1.98 -12.67
CA ARG A 263 -0.17 1.37 -13.43
C ARG A 263 0.25 2.23 -14.61
N LEU A 264 -0.70 2.80 -15.33
CA LEU A 264 -0.41 3.68 -16.46
C LEU A 264 0.16 5.05 -16.03
N ALA A 265 -0.14 5.52 -14.81
CA ALA A 265 0.48 6.70 -14.23
C ALA A 265 1.91 6.43 -13.74
N MET A 266 2.17 5.24 -13.21
CA MET A 266 3.43 4.87 -12.55
C MET A 266 3.95 3.53 -13.13
N PRO A 267 4.54 3.55 -14.33
CA PRO A 267 4.88 2.33 -15.06
C PRO A 267 5.93 1.44 -14.39
N ARG A 268 6.80 2.02 -13.55
CA ARG A 268 7.94 1.33 -12.91
C ARG A 268 7.74 1.05 -11.43
N THR A 269 6.74 1.68 -10.80
CA THR A 269 6.49 1.57 -9.36
C THR A 269 5.92 0.19 -9.01
N ILE A 270 6.28 -0.34 -7.86
CA ILE A 270 5.64 -1.54 -7.30
C ILE A 270 4.20 -1.16 -6.91
N LEU A 271 3.21 -1.76 -7.55
CA LEU A 271 1.80 -1.62 -7.13
C LEU A 271 1.39 -2.82 -6.31
N ARG A 272 1.01 -2.58 -5.05
CA ARG A 272 0.70 -3.62 -4.07
C ARG A 272 -0.80 -3.72 -3.80
N TYR A 273 -1.31 -4.93 -3.81
CA TYR A 273 -2.57 -5.22 -3.14
C TYR A 273 -2.41 -5.15 -1.63
N ALA A 274 -3.24 -4.34 -0.99
CA ALA A 274 -3.32 -4.21 0.45
C ALA A 274 -4.75 -4.49 0.96
N GLY A 275 -5.20 -3.85 2.03
CA GLY A 275 -6.47 -4.16 2.66
C GLY A 275 -7.72 -3.90 1.81
N GLY A 276 -8.79 -4.65 2.06
CA GLY A 276 -10.13 -4.43 1.48
C GLY A 276 -10.38 -5.08 0.13
N ARG A 277 -9.38 -5.65 -0.52
CA ARG A 277 -9.52 -6.30 -1.84
C ARG A 277 -10.52 -7.46 -1.83
N GLU A 278 -10.62 -8.18 -0.72
CA GLU A 278 -11.52 -9.33 -0.55
C GLU A 278 -12.99 -8.91 -0.67
N LEU A 279 -13.34 -7.75 -0.11
CA LEU A 279 -14.69 -7.21 -0.17
C LEU A 279 -15.00 -6.58 -1.53
N THR A 280 -14.03 -5.88 -2.11
CA THR A 280 -14.20 -5.08 -3.32
C THR A 280 -14.07 -5.92 -4.59
N LEU A 281 -13.10 -6.82 -4.65
CA LEU A 281 -12.73 -7.55 -5.85
C LEU A 281 -13.16 -9.03 -5.81
N GLY A 282 -13.19 -9.65 -4.63
CA GLY A 282 -13.34 -11.09 -4.52
C GLY A 282 -12.20 -11.84 -5.23
N ASP A 283 -12.37 -13.13 -5.46
CA ASP A 283 -11.32 -13.97 -6.06
C ASP A 283 -11.04 -13.63 -7.53
N LEU A 284 -12.10 -13.45 -8.32
CA LEU A 284 -11.95 -13.16 -9.75
C LEU A 284 -11.33 -11.78 -9.98
N GLY A 285 -11.82 -10.76 -9.30
CA GLY A 285 -11.25 -9.41 -9.43
C GLY A 285 -9.82 -9.32 -8.88
N THR A 286 -9.47 -10.08 -7.84
CA THR A 286 -8.08 -10.17 -7.36
C THR A 286 -7.16 -10.74 -8.43
N ARG A 287 -7.57 -11.80 -9.12
CA ARG A 287 -6.86 -12.37 -10.26
C ARG A 287 -6.72 -11.36 -11.41
N ASP A 288 -7.82 -10.70 -11.77
CA ASP A 288 -7.84 -9.75 -12.88
C ASP A 288 -6.93 -8.52 -12.61
N GLY A 289 -6.84 -8.04 -11.39
CA GLY A 289 -5.93 -6.96 -11.06
C GLY A 289 -4.45 -7.37 -11.04
N LEU A 290 -4.11 -8.62 -10.63
CA LEU A 290 -2.77 -9.17 -10.83
C LEU A 290 -2.39 -9.22 -12.32
N LEU A 291 -3.33 -9.58 -13.17
CA LEU A 291 -3.20 -9.52 -14.62
C LEU A 291 -3.40 -8.10 -15.18
N GLY A 292 -3.77 -7.13 -14.36
CA GLY A 292 -4.06 -5.74 -14.72
C GLY A 292 -3.05 -4.72 -14.23
N GLY A 293 -1.90 -5.16 -13.66
CA GLY A 293 -0.83 -4.23 -13.28
C GLY A 293 -0.30 -4.36 -11.87
N ILE A 294 -0.95 -5.09 -10.96
CA ILE A 294 -0.44 -5.36 -9.61
C ILE A 294 0.77 -6.30 -9.68
N ASN A 295 1.81 -6.00 -8.90
CA ASN A 295 3.02 -6.81 -8.80
C ASN A 295 3.55 -6.96 -7.36
N ALA A 296 2.73 -6.67 -6.35
CA ALA A 296 3.00 -7.02 -4.95
C ALA A 296 1.71 -7.33 -4.19
N VAL A 297 1.80 -8.14 -3.15
CA VAL A 297 0.64 -8.53 -2.31
C VAL A 297 1.02 -8.58 -0.84
N ILE A 298 0.13 -8.12 0.04
CA ILE A 298 0.17 -8.43 1.46
C ILE A 298 -0.57 -9.75 1.66
N VAL A 299 0.07 -10.71 2.32
CA VAL A 299 -0.50 -12.02 2.60
C VAL A 299 -0.82 -12.20 4.08
N GLY A 300 -1.78 -13.09 4.37
CA GLY A 300 -2.21 -13.37 5.73
C GLY A 300 -3.13 -12.29 6.30
N ASN A 301 -3.16 -12.19 7.62
CA ASN A 301 -4.02 -11.24 8.30
C ASN A 301 -3.48 -9.81 8.20
N TYR A 302 -4.40 -8.86 8.04
CA TYR A 302 -4.12 -7.45 8.21
C TYR A 302 -4.08 -7.09 9.72
N LEU A 303 -3.75 -5.83 10.04
CA LEU A 303 -3.52 -5.39 11.42
C LEU A 303 -4.69 -5.66 12.38
N THR A 304 -5.91 -5.41 11.92
CA THR A 304 -7.15 -5.52 12.71
C THR A 304 -8.24 -6.31 12.02
N THR A 305 -7.97 -6.87 10.85
CA THR A 305 -8.91 -7.64 10.05
C THR A 305 -8.26 -8.92 9.54
N LEU A 306 -9.09 -9.94 9.33
CA LEU A 306 -8.66 -11.14 8.64
C LEU A 306 -8.46 -10.82 7.16
N GLY A 307 -7.34 -11.24 6.61
CA GLY A 307 -7.07 -11.27 5.18
C GLY A 307 -7.30 -12.67 4.61
N ARG A 308 -6.86 -12.88 3.37
CA ARG A 308 -6.86 -14.22 2.78
C ARG A 308 -5.76 -15.06 3.44
N PRO A 309 -5.96 -16.40 3.55
CA PRO A 309 -4.86 -17.31 3.89
C PRO A 309 -3.68 -17.09 2.92
N ALA A 310 -2.46 -16.99 3.44
CA ALA A 310 -1.27 -16.80 2.61
C ALA A 310 -1.14 -17.90 1.53
N THR A 311 -1.53 -19.14 1.86
CA THR A 311 -1.54 -20.28 0.93
C THR A 311 -2.40 -20.04 -0.31
N ASP A 312 -3.51 -19.33 -0.18
CA ASP A 312 -4.43 -19.07 -1.29
C ASP A 312 -3.85 -18.04 -2.25
N ASP A 313 -3.19 -16.99 -1.73
CA ASP A 313 -2.52 -16.01 -2.54
C ASP A 313 -1.28 -16.61 -3.24
N LEU A 314 -0.46 -17.39 -2.53
CA LEU A 314 0.70 -18.05 -3.12
C LEU A 314 0.29 -19.06 -4.21
N LYS A 315 -0.80 -19.80 -3.97
CA LYS A 315 -1.37 -20.67 -5.00
C LYS A 315 -1.84 -19.91 -6.22
N LEU A 316 -2.51 -18.76 -6.02
CA LEU A 316 -2.95 -17.91 -7.13
C LEU A 316 -1.76 -17.41 -7.94
N LEU A 317 -0.68 -16.97 -7.29
CA LEU A 317 0.55 -16.53 -7.98
C LEU A 317 1.19 -17.68 -8.77
N ASP A 318 1.24 -18.89 -8.23
CA ASP A 318 1.75 -20.09 -8.94
C ASP A 318 0.86 -20.44 -10.15
N ASP A 319 -0.45 -20.45 -9.98
CA ASP A 319 -1.41 -20.70 -11.05
C ASP A 319 -1.25 -19.67 -12.20
N LEU A 320 -0.94 -18.42 -11.87
CA LEU A 320 -0.67 -17.33 -12.84
C LEU A 320 0.77 -17.31 -13.38
N LYS A 321 1.63 -18.21 -12.91
CA LYS A 321 3.07 -18.25 -13.27
C LYS A 321 3.81 -16.93 -12.95
N MET A 322 3.50 -16.36 -11.80
CA MET A 322 4.11 -15.14 -11.26
C MET A 322 5.12 -15.50 -10.16
N PRO A 323 6.44 -15.51 -10.44
CA PRO A 323 7.43 -15.89 -9.44
C PRO A 323 7.46 -14.90 -8.27
N VAL A 324 7.58 -15.44 -7.05
CA VAL A 324 7.76 -14.59 -5.86
C VAL A 324 9.23 -14.18 -5.74
N LYS A 325 9.47 -12.88 -5.62
CA LYS A 325 10.82 -12.31 -5.48
C LYS A 325 10.74 -10.95 -4.79
N ALA A 326 11.75 -10.60 -4.00
CA ALA A 326 11.91 -9.23 -3.51
C ALA A 326 12.12 -8.28 -4.70
N LEU A 327 11.34 -7.22 -4.75
CA LEU A 327 11.42 -6.16 -5.74
C LEU A 327 12.06 -4.94 -5.06
N SER A 328 13.38 -4.99 -4.86
CA SER A 328 14.11 -3.82 -4.35
C SER A 328 14.33 -2.80 -5.47
N ALA A 329 14.66 -1.56 -5.10
CA ALA A 329 14.78 -0.35 -5.93
C ALA A 329 15.75 -0.41 -7.13
N THR A 330 15.85 -1.53 -7.77
CA THR A 330 16.58 -1.72 -9.03
C THR A 330 15.69 -1.67 -10.26
N LEU A 331 14.46 -1.18 -10.08
CA LEU A 331 13.53 -0.94 -11.20
C LEU A 331 13.73 0.44 -11.82
#